data_60397b2c5e8d93490f9a81e2ee23281b
#
_entry.id   60397b2c5e8d93490f9a81e2ee23281b
#
_cell.length_a   1.000
_cell.length_b   1.000
_cell.length_c   1.000
_cell.angle_alpha   90.00
_cell.angle_beta   90.00
_cell.angle_gamma   90.00
#
_symmetry.space_group_name_H-M   'P 1'
#
loop_
_entity.id
_entity.type
_entity.pdbx_description
1 polymer ?
#
loop_
_entity_poly.entity_id
_entity_poly.type
_entity_poly.pdbx_seq_one_letter_code
_entity_poly.pdbx_strand_id
1 'polypeptide(L)'
;MSIRAFEPEFMPVGVLTAALQELTPREQRDPDPDLAIEEWLAFAQELDADSIQLSAALHPSESDVPPEAMLDPVANTLDLREPFTKDRAARVEAAVKSTGVEIADLAYFDNMLHEDPAIRKKKHEFMLRVFDAAVMLGSPAVCGFVGRNQDMSMDQNLVDFEQSFVPLLREAKARGLQYRIEQCPMPGWTVGDSVHNNIAYTPGTWMALHRICEKHGVGDQLRIHYDPSHAVLMGQDTRSIFQVLKDEGYAFLVAGFHVKGQVIDGKGVSTWGYGGQTVERGDWVDGEPAADPAAQGNAWQKQTALCEHELPGTARHDPLAYLQNRTVDWLDHQLAARELLDLDVANTPLIVEHEYGPARVQEKEALLPILKGSIAFTRRMDEAAGCMFALQNDVLPAQNI
;
A
#
# COMPACT_ATOMS: atom_id res chain seq x y z
N MET A 1 -26.37 -37.78 -1.25
CA MET A 1 -25.84 -36.42 -1.20
C MET A 1 -24.59 -36.48 -0.34
N SER A 2 -23.39 -36.31 -0.92
CA SER A 2 -22.19 -36.12 -0.11
C SER A 2 -22.26 -34.71 0.46
N ILE A 3 -22.21 -34.60 1.77
CA ILE A 3 -22.03 -33.31 2.43
C ILE A 3 -20.64 -32.85 1.99
N ARG A 4 -20.55 -31.77 1.18
CA ARG A 4 -19.27 -31.12 0.94
C ARG A 4 -18.75 -30.63 2.29
N ALA A 5 -17.48 -30.86 2.55
CA ALA A 5 -16.84 -30.30 3.72
C ALA A 5 -16.95 -28.76 3.65
N PHE A 6 -17.32 -28.14 4.76
CA PHE A 6 -17.27 -26.70 4.89
C PHE A 6 -15.81 -26.30 5.11
N GLU A 7 -15.19 -25.77 4.07
CA GLU A 7 -13.77 -25.41 4.06
C GLU A 7 -13.64 -23.96 3.57
N PRO A 8 -13.87 -22.97 4.44
CA PRO A 8 -13.65 -21.57 4.09
C PRO A 8 -12.17 -21.29 3.87
N GLU A 9 -11.84 -20.51 2.85
CA GLU A 9 -10.49 -20.03 2.57
C GLU A 9 -10.31 -18.63 3.16
N PHE A 10 -9.09 -18.33 3.61
CA PHE A 10 -8.73 -17.05 4.23
C PHE A 10 -7.53 -16.43 3.55
N MET A 11 -7.49 -15.09 3.55
CA MET A 11 -6.39 -14.32 3.00
C MET A 11 -5.25 -14.23 4.02
N PRO A 12 -3.97 -14.27 3.59
CA PRO A 12 -2.86 -14.03 4.49
C PRO A 12 -2.85 -12.58 4.97
N VAL A 13 -2.68 -12.38 6.27
CA VAL A 13 -2.65 -11.05 6.88
C VAL A 13 -1.21 -10.67 7.19
N GLY A 14 -0.76 -9.57 6.60
CA GLY A 14 0.61 -9.07 6.72
C GLY A 14 0.69 -7.64 7.22
N VAL A 15 1.91 -7.13 7.28
CA VAL A 15 2.23 -5.76 7.67
C VAL A 15 3.22 -5.13 6.71
N LEU A 16 3.01 -3.84 6.39
CA LEU A 16 3.96 -3.04 5.62
C LEU A 16 5.10 -2.58 6.53
N THR A 17 6.36 -2.69 6.09
CA THR A 17 7.51 -2.26 6.91
C THR A 17 7.49 -0.78 7.26
N ALA A 18 6.85 0.05 6.42
CA ALA A 18 6.61 1.45 6.74
C ALA A 18 5.86 1.64 8.08
N ALA A 19 4.96 0.73 8.42
CA ALA A 19 4.22 0.76 9.69
C ALA A 19 5.07 0.42 10.92
N LEU A 20 6.27 -0.12 10.73
CA LEU A 20 7.15 -0.55 11.82
C LEU A 20 7.99 0.61 12.40
N GLN A 21 7.81 1.81 11.89
CA GLN A 21 8.59 2.99 12.27
C GLN A 21 10.10 2.75 12.20
N GLU A 22 10.90 3.42 13.00
CA GLU A 22 12.34 3.16 13.06
C GLU A 22 12.69 1.99 14.01
N LEU A 23 12.09 0.82 13.78
CA LEU A 23 12.38 -0.38 14.58
C LEU A 23 13.88 -0.70 14.59
N THR A 24 14.52 -0.53 13.42
CA THR A 24 15.97 -0.66 13.28
C THR A 24 16.55 0.69 12.88
N PRO A 25 17.20 1.42 13.80
CA PRO A 25 17.80 2.71 13.51
C PRO A 25 18.79 2.65 12.33
N ARG A 26 18.84 3.72 11.55
CA ARG A 26 19.68 3.78 10.34
C ARG A 26 21.15 3.48 10.61
N GLU A 27 21.69 3.93 11.74
CA GLU A 27 23.08 3.69 12.15
C GLU A 27 23.41 2.21 12.32
N GLN A 28 22.41 1.38 12.65
CA GLN A 28 22.54 -0.08 12.75
C GLN A 28 22.29 -0.77 11.42
N ARG A 29 21.31 -0.25 10.65
CA ARG A 29 20.88 -0.83 9.39
C ARG A 29 21.88 -0.62 8.26
N ASP A 30 22.41 0.60 8.09
CA ASP A 30 23.25 0.95 6.95
C ASP A 30 24.55 0.12 6.85
N PRO A 31 25.21 -0.29 7.95
CA PRO A 31 26.33 -1.22 7.91
C PRO A 31 25.97 -2.68 7.62
N ASP A 32 24.77 -3.12 8.02
CA ASP A 32 24.25 -4.48 7.78
C ASP A 32 22.76 -4.41 7.44
N PRO A 33 22.42 -4.11 6.18
CA PRO A 33 21.01 -3.93 5.79
C PRO A 33 20.17 -5.20 5.90
N ASP A 34 20.79 -6.37 5.87
CA ASP A 34 20.07 -7.64 5.98
C ASP A 34 19.64 -7.91 7.44
N LEU A 35 20.37 -7.37 8.43
CA LEU A 35 19.97 -7.40 9.83
C LEU A 35 18.60 -6.74 10.04
N ALA A 36 18.36 -5.61 9.36
CA ALA A 36 17.07 -4.94 9.44
C ALA A 36 15.92 -5.84 8.95
N ILE A 37 16.11 -6.55 7.84
CA ILE A 37 15.10 -7.47 7.32
C ILE A 37 14.84 -8.61 8.32
N GLU A 38 15.88 -9.16 8.92
CA GLU A 38 15.74 -10.19 9.96
C GLU A 38 14.94 -9.68 11.17
N GLU A 39 15.20 -8.46 11.61
CA GLU A 39 14.47 -7.84 12.72
C GLU A 39 13.00 -7.54 12.37
N TRP A 40 12.73 -7.09 11.13
CA TRP A 40 11.35 -6.85 10.68
C TRP A 40 10.56 -8.16 10.60
N LEU A 41 11.16 -9.23 10.09
CA LEU A 41 10.54 -10.55 10.06
C LEU A 41 10.26 -11.10 11.48
N ALA A 42 11.22 -10.94 12.40
CA ALA A 42 11.03 -11.34 13.78
C ALA A 42 9.92 -10.53 14.47
N PHE A 43 9.83 -9.23 14.20
CA PHE A 43 8.75 -8.41 14.73
C PHE A 43 7.40 -8.75 14.12
N ALA A 44 7.33 -9.03 12.83
CA ALA A 44 6.10 -9.49 12.18
C ALA A 44 5.61 -10.82 12.77
N GLN A 45 6.52 -11.74 13.09
CA GLN A 45 6.19 -12.95 13.85
C GLN A 45 5.60 -12.64 15.23
N GLU A 46 6.18 -11.68 15.96
CA GLU A 46 5.66 -11.24 17.26
C GLU A 46 4.26 -10.61 17.16
N LEU A 47 3.95 -9.99 16.00
CA LEU A 47 2.62 -9.47 15.67
C LEU A 47 1.60 -10.55 15.33
N ASP A 48 2.01 -11.80 15.12
CA ASP A 48 1.19 -12.88 14.59
C ASP A 48 0.76 -12.63 13.12
N ALA A 49 1.63 -11.97 12.34
CA ALA A 49 1.44 -11.74 10.92
C ALA A 49 1.89 -12.94 10.09
N ASP A 50 1.16 -13.23 9.00
CA ASP A 50 1.52 -14.30 8.06
C ASP A 50 2.60 -13.84 7.08
N SER A 51 2.65 -12.53 6.79
CA SER A 51 3.55 -11.98 5.80
C SER A 51 3.99 -10.54 6.10
N ILE A 52 4.96 -10.11 5.31
CA ILE A 52 5.48 -8.73 5.35
C ILE A 52 5.55 -8.18 3.93
N GLN A 53 5.14 -6.92 3.75
CA GLN A 53 5.42 -6.14 2.55
C GLN A 53 6.64 -5.27 2.81
N LEU A 54 7.70 -5.46 2.01
CA LEU A 54 8.97 -4.76 2.20
C LEU A 54 8.99 -3.45 1.41
N SER A 55 8.96 -2.32 2.10
CA SER A 55 9.16 -1.01 1.49
C SER A 55 10.58 -0.86 0.92
N ALA A 56 10.69 -0.22 -0.23
CA ALA A 56 11.93 0.18 -0.85
C ALA A 56 11.90 1.69 -1.16
N ALA A 57 13.01 2.36 -0.99
CA ALA A 57 13.18 3.75 -1.38
C ALA A 57 14.63 4.03 -1.77
N LEU A 58 14.83 5.04 -2.63
CA LEU A 58 16.18 5.53 -2.91
C LEU A 58 16.86 5.94 -1.62
N HIS A 59 18.08 5.43 -1.41
CA HIS A 59 18.84 5.83 -0.24
C HIS A 59 19.19 7.34 -0.33
N PRO A 60 19.16 8.09 0.78
CA PRO A 60 19.46 9.53 0.76
C PRO A 60 20.80 9.90 0.11
N SER A 61 21.79 9.01 0.19
CA SER A 61 23.09 9.23 -0.46
C SER A 61 23.06 9.10 -1.99
N GLU A 62 22.04 8.50 -2.58
CA GLU A 62 21.84 8.35 -4.02
C GLU A 62 20.83 9.35 -4.59
N SER A 63 20.13 10.04 -3.69
CA SER A 63 19.05 10.92 -4.07
C SER A 63 19.53 12.37 -4.08
N ASP A 64 19.44 13.02 -5.24
CA ASP A 64 19.48 14.48 -5.34
C ASP A 64 18.10 15.08 -4.99
N VAL A 65 17.13 14.24 -4.68
CA VAL A 65 15.82 14.64 -4.22
C VAL A 65 15.94 14.98 -2.75
N PRO A 66 15.65 16.21 -2.34
CA PRO A 66 15.66 16.55 -0.93
C PRO A 66 14.70 15.65 -0.15
N PRO A 67 15.02 15.28 1.09
CA PRO A 67 14.19 14.39 1.90
C PRO A 67 12.72 14.81 1.95
N GLU A 68 12.45 16.11 1.87
CA GLU A 68 11.11 16.70 1.88
C GLU A 68 10.29 16.39 0.61
N ALA A 69 10.96 16.03 -0.48
CA ALA A 69 10.32 15.65 -1.74
C ALA A 69 10.26 14.13 -1.96
N MET A 70 10.77 13.34 -1.02
CA MET A 70 10.60 11.90 -0.99
C MET A 70 9.21 11.61 -0.45
N LEU A 71 8.43 10.84 -1.19
CA LEU A 71 7.06 10.47 -0.81
C LEU A 71 7.00 9.61 0.46
N ASP A 72 8.03 8.83 0.68
CA ASP A 72 8.16 8.01 1.87
C ASP A 72 9.56 8.21 2.48
N PRO A 73 9.70 9.14 3.43
CA PRO A 73 10.94 9.33 4.16
C PRO A 73 11.23 8.18 5.14
N VAL A 74 10.48 7.08 5.03
CA VAL A 74 10.42 6.04 6.04
C VAL A 74 11.76 5.34 6.21
N ALA A 75 12.10 5.18 7.45
CA ALA A 75 13.33 4.56 7.88
C ALA A 75 13.41 3.06 7.55
N ASN A 76 12.29 2.36 7.49
CA ASN A 76 12.23 0.91 7.30
C ASN A 76 12.12 0.54 5.81
N THR A 77 13.07 0.99 5.01
CA THR A 77 13.15 0.67 3.59
C THR A 77 14.34 -0.22 3.28
N LEU A 78 14.17 -1.11 2.30
CA LEU A 78 15.25 -1.94 1.79
C LEU A 78 16.42 -1.08 1.28
N ASP A 79 17.62 -1.43 1.71
CA ASP A 79 18.84 -0.86 1.13
C ASP A 79 19.21 -1.64 -0.12
N LEU A 80 19.04 -0.99 -1.28
CA LEU A 80 19.36 -1.53 -2.59
C LEU A 80 20.50 -0.76 -3.27
N ARG A 81 21.37 -0.08 -2.50
CA ARG A 81 22.58 0.53 -3.04
C ARG A 81 23.48 -0.52 -3.69
N GLU A 82 23.61 -1.65 -3.04
CA GLU A 82 24.30 -2.81 -3.60
C GLU A 82 23.26 -3.84 -4.09
N PRO A 83 23.56 -4.57 -5.18
CA PRO A 83 22.68 -5.59 -5.71
C PRO A 83 22.36 -6.66 -4.66
N PHE A 84 21.15 -7.18 -4.71
CA PHE A 84 20.76 -8.32 -3.88
C PHE A 84 21.45 -9.59 -4.40
N THR A 85 22.44 -10.08 -3.66
CA THR A 85 23.21 -11.26 -4.04
C THR A 85 22.51 -12.56 -3.58
N LYS A 86 22.96 -13.71 -4.10
CA LYS A 86 22.47 -15.02 -3.64
C LYS A 86 22.74 -15.25 -2.15
N ASP A 87 23.86 -14.77 -1.64
CA ASP A 87 24.20 -14.93 -0.21
C ASP A 87 23.28 -14.08 0.66
N ARG A 88 22.98 -12.84 0.26
CA ARG A 88 21.98 -12.00 0.92
C ARG A 88 20.59 -12.66 0.88
N ALA A 89 20.16 -13.13 -0.27
CA ALA A 89 18.88 -13.81 -0.41
C ALA A 89 18.79 -15.07 0.47
N ALA A 90 19.85 -15.87 0.53
CA ALA A 90 19.89 -17.08 1.38
C ALA A 90 19.79 -16.73 2.88
N ARG A 91 20.39 -15.62 3.31
CA ARG A 91 20.26 -15.12 4.70
C ARG A 91 18.80 -14.74 5.01
N VAL A 92 18.16 -13.98 4.12
CA VAL A 92 16.75 -13.59 4.29
C VAL A 92 15.83 -14.82 4.24
N GLU A 93 16.07 -15.76 3.31
CA GLU A 93 15.32 -17.01 3.24
C GLU A 93 15.43 -17.83 4.55
N ALA A 94 16.60 -17.84 5.17
CA ALA A 94 16.78 -18.48 6.48
C ALA A 94 15.95 -17.79 7.58
N ALA A 95 15.86 -16.47 7.55
CA ALA A 95 15.02 -15.71 8.49
C ALA A 95 13.52 -15.96 8.24
N VAL A 96 13.06 -15.98 6.98
CA VAL A 96 11.69 -16.37 6.59
C VAL A 96 11.36 -17.77 7.13
N LYS A 97 12.23 -18.75 6.91
CA LYS A 97 12.04 -20.12 7.43
C LYS A 97 12.01 -20.20 8.95
N SER A 98 12.80 -19.39 9.65
CA SER A 98 12.87 -19.40 11.11
C SER A 98 11.66 -18.73 11.76
N THR A 99 11.11 -17.70 11.16
CA THR A 99 9.95 -16.95 11.64
C THR A 99 8.62 -17.53 11.18
N GLY A 100 8.59 -18.18 10.02
CA GLY A 100 7.37 -18.59 9.33
C GLY A 100 6.61 -17.41 8.68
N VAL A 101 7.19 -16.21 8.65
CA VAL A 101 6.62 -15.02 8.02
C VAL A 101 7.11 -14.95 6.58
N GLU A 102 6.18 -14.87 5.62
CA GLU A 102 6.50 -14.81 4.19
C GLU A 102 6.70 -13.35 3.72
N ILE A 103 7.31 -13.18 2.56
CA ILE A 103 7.40 -11.89 1.87
C ILE A 103 6.26 -11.84 0.86
N ALA A 104 5.23 -11.02 1.15
CA ALA A 104 4.05 -10.87 0.28
C ALA A 104 4.42 -10.21 -1.05
N ASP A 105 5.06 -9.07 -0.99
CA ASP A 105 5.64 -8.35 -2.12
C ASP A 105 6.62 -7.27 -1.63
N LEU A 106 7.30 -6.62 -2.59
CA LEU A 106 8.11 -5.43 -2.35
C LEU A 106 7.29 -4.20 -2.75
N ALA A 107 7.51 -3.08 -2.06
CA ALA A 107 6.78 -1.84 -2.35
C ALA A 107 7.73 -0.69 -2.63
N TYR A 108 7.51 0.01 -3.75
CA TYR A 108 8.20 1.25 -4.07
C TYR A 108 7.18 2.31 -4.50
N PHE A 109 6.81 3.16 -3.55
CA PHE A 109 5.78 4.18 -3.73
C PHE A 109 6.43 5.49 -4.20
N ASP A 110 6.50 5.67 -5.52
CA ASP A 110 7.06 6.89 -6.10
C ASP A 110 6.40 7.23 -7.45
N ASN A 111 6.59 8.47 -7.91
CA ASN A 111 6.05 8.94 -9.18
C ASN A 111 6.91 8.46 -10.35
N MET A 112 6.45 7.42 -11.07
CA MET A 112 7.15 6.87 -12.24
C MET A 112 6.97 7.72 -13.51
N LEU A 113 6.03 8.66 -13.52
CA LEU A 113 5.80 9.60 -14.62
C LEU A 113 6.27 11.03 -14.29
N HIS A 114 7.26 11.15 -13.41
CA HIS A 114 7.79 12.46 -13.01
C HIS A 114 8.13 13.33 -14.23
N GLU A 115 7.79 14.62 -14.17
CA GLU A 115 7.96 15.59 -15.27
C GLU A 115 9.42 15.80 -15.66
N ASP A 116 10.36 15.78 -14.68
CA ASP A 116 11.80 15.83 -14.97
C ASP A 116 12.31 14.47 -15.48
N PRO A 117 12.82 14.40 -16.73
CA PRO A 117 13.28 13.14 -17.31
C PRO A 117 14.49 12.53 -16.58
N ALA A 118 15.33 13.34 -15.95
CA ALA A 118 16.52 12.84 -15.24
C ALA A 118 16.10 12.18 -13.92
N ILE A 119 15.17 12.79 -13.18
CA ILE A 119 14.57 12.22 -11.98
C ILE A 119 13.79 10.95 -12.34
N ARG A 120 12.93 11.00 -13.37
CA ARG A 120 12.21 9.83 -13.87
C ARG A 120 13.14 8.66 -14.17
N LYS A 121 14.23 8.93 -14.88
CA LYS A 121 15.22 7.89 -15.20
C LYS A 121 15.80 7.24 -13.95
N LYS A 122 16.19 8.02 -12.95
CA LYS A 122 16.69 7.48 -11.66
C LYS A 122 15.67 6.58 -10.98
N LYS A 123 14.39 7.01 -10.95
CA LYS A 123 13.29 6.22 -10.37
C LYS A 123 13.09 4.90 -11.12
N HIS A 124 13.13 4.93 -12.46
CA HIS A 124 13.02 3.70 -13.26
C HIS A 124 14.21 2.76 -13.04
N GLU A 125 15.44 3.28 -13.00
CA GLU A 125 16.64 2.49 -12.69
C GLU A 125 16.57 1.87 -11.30
N PHE A 126 16.00 2.59 -10.32
CA PHE A 126 15.77 2.04 -8.99
C PHE A 126 14.67 0.98 -9.01
N MET A 127 13.57 1.19 -9.72
CA MET A 127 12.52 0.18 -9.87
C MET A 127 13.07 -1.13 -10.43
N LEU A 128 14.02 -1.10 -11.37
CA LEU A 128 14.66 -2.33 -11.86
C LEU A 128 15.45 -3.05 -10.76
N ARG A 129 16.11 -2.33 -9.86
CA ARG A 129 16.76 -2.92 -8.68
C ARG A 129 15.74 -3.56 -7.73
N VAL A 130 14.57 -2.94 -7.55
CA VAL A 130 13.46 -3.50 -6.77
C VAL A 130 12.93 -4.79 -7.41
N PHE A 131 12.77 -4.82 -8.75
CA PHE A 131 12.39 -6.04 -9.46
C PHE A 131 13.42 -7.17 -9.29
N ASP A 132 14.71 -6.86 -9.41
CA ASP A 132 15.77 -7.85 -9.21
C ASP A 132 15.77 -8.39 -7.77
N ALA A 133 15.58 -7.53 -6.77
CA ALA A 133 15.44 -7.93 -5.37
C ALA A 133 14.19 -8.80 -5.15
N ALA A 134 13.06 -8.45 -5.76
CA ALA A 134 11.82 -9.25 -5.68
C ALA A 134 12.03 -10.68 -6.20
N VAL A 135 12.67 -10.82 -7.35
CA VAL A 135 13.02 -12.16 -7.90
C VAL A 135 13.93 -12.93 -6.95
N MET A 136 14.95 -12.27 -6.41
CA MET A 136 15.91 -12.93 -5.50
C MET A 136 15.28 -13.37 -4.19
N LEU A 137 14.27 -12.66 -3.73
CA LEU A 137 13.52 -12.94 -2.50
C LEU A 137 12.31 -13.87 -2.74
N GLY A 138 12.07 -14.30 -3.98
CA GLY A 138 10.93 -15.15 -4.32
C GLY A 138 9.57 -14.46 -4.25
N SER A 139 9.56 -13.14 -4.25
CA SER A 139 8.32 -12.35 -4.23
C SER A 139 7.61 -12.41 -5.59
N PRO A 140 6.28 -12.55 -5.64
CA PRO A 140 5.54 -12.65 -6.91
C PRO A 140 5.28 -11.28 -7.55
N ALA A 141 5.45 -10.19 -6.81
CA ALA A 141 5.01 -8.87 -7.24
C ALA A 141 5.84 -7.72 -6.66
N VAL A 142 5.70 -6.57 -7.28
CA VAL A 142 6.10 -5.29 -6.72
C VAL A 142 4.88 -4.37 -6.69
N CYS A 143 4.62 -3.75 -5.54
CA CYS A 143 3.60 -2.73 -5.35
C CYS A 143 4.16 -1.33 -5.56
N GLY A 144 3.36 -0.39 -6.04
CA GLY A 144 3.80 1.00 -6.18
C GLY A 144 2.82 1.88 -6.94
N PHE A 145 3.24 3.10 -7.25
CA PHE A 145 2.42 4.04 -8.00
C PHE A 145 2.78 4.06 -9.49
N VAL A 146 1.84 4.53 -10.32
CA VAL A 146 2.14 4.98 -11.67
C VAL A 146 2.69 6.41 -11.63
N GLY A 147 2.08 7.23 -10.82
CA GLY A 147 2.39 8.65 -10.77
C GLY A 147 1.67 9.45 -11.84
N ARG A 148 2.12 10.69 -12.04
CA ARG A 148 1.59 11.63 -13.02
C ARG A 148 2.64 12.68 -13.38
N ASN A 149 2.71 13.03 -14.63
CA ASN A 149 3.35 14.27 -15.07
C ASN A 149 2.36 15.43 -14.89
N GLN A 150 2.68 16.35 -13.97
CA GLN A 150 1.80 17.46 -13.59
C GLN A 150 1.57 18.48 -14.70
N ASP A 151 2.51 18.59 -15.63
CA ASP A 151 2.45 19.52 -16.75
C ASP A 151 1.55 19.02 -17.90
N MET A 152 1.02 17.79 -17.78
CA MET A 152 0.25 17.10 -18.79
C MET A 152 -1.22 16.92 -18.42
N SER A 153 -2.11 17.00 -19.42
CA SER A 153 -3.49 16.56 -19.28
C SER A 153 -3.58 15.05 -19.02
N MET A 154 -4.75 14.55 -18.63
CA MET A 154 -4.95 13.10 -18.44
C MET A 154 -4.68 12.31 -19.73
N ASP A 155 -5.18 12.78 -20.88
CA ASP A 155 -4.94 12.10 -22.16
C ASP A 155 -3.46 12.03 -22.52
N GLN A 156 -2.71 13.11 -22.26
CA GLN A 156 -1.27 13.15 -22.47
C GLN A 156 -0.54 12.20 -21.49
N ASN A 157 -0.99 12.12 -20.24
CA ASN A 157 -0.46 11.17 -19.28
C ASN A 157 -0.71 9.71 -19.66
N LEU A 158 -1.85 9.39 -20.30
CA LEU A 158 -2.08 8.04 -20.83
C LEU A 158 -1.10 7.69 -21.95
N VAL A 159 -0.77 8.66 -22.81
CA VAL A 159 0.27 8.48 -23.85
C VAL A 159 1.66 8.33 -23.21
N ASP A 160 1.96 9.14 -22.20
CA ASP A 160 3.24 9.04 -21.47
C ASP A 160 3.36 7.71 -20.71
N PHE A 161 2.27 7.21 -20.11
CA PHE A 161 2.22 5.87 -19.53
C PHE A 161 2.57 4.79 -20.57
N GLU A 162 1.98 4.85 -21.76
CA GLU A 162 2.27 3.90 -22.83
C GLU A 162 3.76 3.92 -23.23
N GLN A 163 4.37 5.11 -23.27
CA GLN A 163 5.76 5.29 -23.67
C GLN A 163 6.78 5.00 -22.59
N SER A 164 6.47 5.34 -21.33
CA SER A 164 7.42 5.33 -20.22
C SER A 164 7.20 4.18 -19.25
N PHE A 165 5.96 3.83 -18.94
CA PHE A 165 5.64 2.81 -17.93
C PHE A 165 5.50 1.40 -18.53
N VAL A 166 4.97 1.27 -19.74
CA VAL A 166 4.88 -0.05 -20.41
C VAL A 166 6.26 -0.72 -20.56
N PRO A 167 7.37 -0.02 -20.83
CA PRO A 167 8.70 -0.61 -20.76
C PRO A 167 9.04 -1.23 -19.40
N LEU A 168 8.67 -0.61 -18.27
CA LEU A 168 8.86 -1.20 -16.94
C LEU A 168 8.05 -2.50 -16.76
N LEU A 169 6.82 -2.53 -17.27
CA LEU A 169 6.00 -3.75 -17.23
C LEU A 169 6.59 -4.89 -18.09
N ARG A 170 7.29 -4.57 -19.18
CA ARG A 170 8.05 -5.58 -19.93
C ARG A 170 9.20 -6.16 -19.12
N GLU A 171 9.90 -5.31 -18.35
CA GLU A 171 10.95 -5.76 -17.43
C GLU A 171 10.36 -6.62 -16.29
N ALA A 172 9.20 -6.25 -15.75
CA ALA A 172 8.47 -7.08 -14.77
C ALA A 172 8.09 -8.44 -15.40
N LYS A 173 7.54 -8.44 -16.63
CA LYS A 173 7.19 -9.66 -17.37
C LYS A 173 8.40 -10.56 -17.59
N ALA A 174 9.54 -10.00 -18.01
CA ALA A 174 10.77 -10.77 -18.23
C ALA A 174 11.26 -11.48 -16.96
N ARG A 175 10.88 -10.98 -15.79
CA ARG A 175 11.21 -11.52 -14.46
C ARG A 175 10.10 -12.37 -13.86
N GLY A 176 8.95 -12.52 -14.52
CA GLY A 176 7.79 -13.25 -14.00
C GLY A 176 7.05 -12.53 -12.89
N LEU A 177 7.21 -11.21 -12.78
CA LEU A 177 6.59 -10.39 -11.73
C LEU A 177 5.29 -9.73 -12.19
N GLN A 178 4.41 -9.50 -11.23
CA GLN A 178 3.32 -8.54 -11.36
C GLN A 178 3.77 -7.16 -10.84
N TYR A 179 3.17 -6.11 -11.38
CA TYR A 179 3.19 -4.77 -10.81
C TYR A 179 1.81 -4.45 -10.26
N ARG A 180 1.69 -4.32 -8.95
CA ARG A 180 0.43 -4.02 -8.25
C ARG A 180 0.36 -2.54 -7.96
N ILE A 181 -0.54 -1.82 -8.64
CA ILE A 181 -0.67 -0.37 -8.46
C ILE A 181 -1.53 -0.10 -7.24
N GLU A 182 -1.01 0.62 -6.28
CA GLU A 182 -1.85 1.24 -5.26
C GLU A 182 -2.56 2.45 -5.85
N GLN A 183 -3.87 2.53 -5.64
CA GLN A 183 -4.71 3.58 -6.22
C GLN A 183 -4.72 4.89 -5.43
N CYS A 184 -3.73 5.12 -4.57
CA CYS A 184 -3.62 6.39 -3.87
C CYS A 184 -3.77 7.57 -4.84
N PRO A 185 -4.71 8.50 -4.65
CA PRO A 185 -4.86 9.65 -5.52
C PRO A 185 -3.67 10.61 -5.44
N MET A 186 -2.92 10.54 -4.35
CA MET A 186 -1.78 11.43 -4.08
C MET A 186 -2.14 12.87 -4.43
N PRO A 187 -3.12 13.46 -3.76
CA PRO A 187 -3.44 14.88 -4.00
C PRO A 187 -2.20 15.70 -3.72
N GLY A 188 -2.09 16.84 -4.41
CA GLY A 188 -1.03 17.78 -4.09
C GLY A 188 -1.06 18.10 -2.60
N TRP A 189 0.04 17.88 -1.95
CA TRP A 189 0.14 18.02 -0.50
C TRP A 189 0.35 19.46 -0.06
N THR A 190 0.13 20.41 -0.96
CA THR A 190 0.15 21.84 -0.68
C THR A 190 -1.26 22.41 -0.63
N VAL A 191 -1.45 23.41 0.22
CA VAL A 191 -2.72 24.12 0.32
C VAL A 191 -3.14 24.67 -1.04
N GLY A 192 -4.36 24.34 -1.47
CA GLY A 192 -4.91 24.77 -2.75
C GLY A 192 -4.52 23.90 -3.96
N ASP A 193 -3.71 22.89 -3.76
CA ASP A 193 -3.39 21.92 -4.80
C ASP A 193 -4.43 20.78 -4.80
N SER A 194 -5.25 20.74 -5.83
CA SER A 194 -6.30 19.72 -6.01
C SER A 194 -5.97 18.71 -7.11
N VAL A 195 -4.75 18.75 -7.64
CA VAL A 195 -4.34 17.85 -8.72
C VAL A 195 -3.85 16.53 -8.14
N HIS A 196 -4.45 15.44 -8.61
CA HIS A 196 -3.98 14.10 -8.24
C HIS A 196 -2.62 13.80 -8.88
N ASN A 197 -1.67 13.33 -8.09
CA ASN A 197 -0.31 13.00 -8.53
C ASN A 197 -0.15 11.55 -8.99
N ASN A 198 -1.24 10.79 -9.05
CA ASN A 198 -1.27 9.44 -9.58
C ASN A 198 -2.47 9.31 -10.52
N ILE A 199 -2.25 8.86 -11.75
CA ILE A 199 -3.34 8.70 -12.73
C ILE A 199 -4.20 7.46 -12.45
N ALA A 200 -3.69 6.49 -11.69
CA ALA A 200 -4.35 5.22 -11.43
C ALA A 200 -5.25 5.26 -10.19
N TYR A 201 -6.07 6.30 -10.01
CA TYR A 201 -6.85 6.52 -8.79
C TYR A 201 -8.34 6.11 -8.88
N THR A 202 -8.82 5.66 -10.03
CA THR A 202 -10.22 5.23 -10.21
C THR A 202 -10.33 3.97 -11.05
N PRO A 203 -11.43 3.18 -10.93
CA PRO A 203 -11.64 2.00 -11.76
C PRO A 203 -11.61 2.31 -13.26
N GLY A 204 -12.15 3.44 -13.68
CA GLY A 204 -12.14 3.87 -15.08
C GLY A 204 -10.73 4.04 -15.63
N THR A 205 -9.82 4.61 -14.82
CA THR A 205 -8.42 4.73 -15.22
C THR A 205 -7.69 3.39 -15.17
N TRP A 206 -7.93 2.51 -14.18
CA TRP A 206 -7.34 1.17 -14.16
C TRP A 206 -7.64 0.37 -15.41
N MET A 207 -8.91 0.36 -15.82
CA MET A 207 -9.35 -0.30 -17.06
C MET A 207 -8.70 0.33 -18.30
N ALA A 208 -8.54 1.67 -18.33
CA ALA A 208 -7.86 2.35 -19.45
C ALA A 208 -6.38 1.96 -19.53
N LEU A 209 -5.68 1.96 -18.40
CA LEU A 209 -4.28 1.54 -18.30
C LEU A 209 -4.11 0.07 -18.69
N HIS A 210 -5.00 -0.81 -18.20
CA HIS A 210 -4.96 -2.23 -18.55
C HIS A 210 -5.14 -2.45 -20.07
N ARG A 211 -6.10 -1.76 -20.72
CA ARG A 211 -6.28 -1.84 -22.17
C ARG A 211 -5.03 -1.40 -22.96
N ILE A 212 -4.29 -0.41 -22.44
CA ILE A 212 -2.99 -0.04 -23.03
C ILE A 212 -2.00 -1.20 -22.86
N CYS A 213 -1.93 -1.77 -21.67
CA CYS A 213 -1.02 -2.89 -21.37
C CYS A 213 -1.32 -4.12 -22.24
N GLU A 214 -2.60 -4.45 -22.46
CA GLU A 214 -3.01 -5.55 -23.34
C GLU A 214 -2.51 -5.38 -24.77
N LYS A 215 -2.60 -4.18 -25.35
CA LYS A 215 -2.06 -3.89 -26.69
C LYS A 215 -0.57 -4.21 -26.83
N HIS A 216 0.16 -4.12 -25.72
CA HIS A 216 1.60 -4.39 -25.65
C HIS A 216 1.94 -5.77 -25.10
N GLY A 217 0.94 -6.61 -24.84
CA GLY A 217 1.12 -7.97 -24.33
C GLY A 217 1.68 -8.03 -22.91
N VAL A 218 1.39 -7.01 -22.09
CA VAL A 218 1.79 -6.91 -20.67
C VAL A 218 0.60 -6.71 -19.73
N GLY A 219 -0.61 -7.06 -20.17
CA GLY A 219 -1.82 -6.94 -19.35
C GLY A 219 -1.80 -7.79 -18.08
N ASP A 220 -1.19 -8.97 -18.14
CA ASP A 220 -1.07 -9.86 -16.99
C ASP A 220 -0.15 -9.32 -15.88
N GLN A 221 0.72 -8.37 -16.21
CA GLN A 221 1.64 -7.78 -15.26
C GLN A 221 0.99 -6.64 -14.46
N LEU A 222 -0.08 -6.03 -14.97
CA LEU A 222 -0.73 -4.92 -14.27
C LEU A 222 -1.83 -5.44 -13.37
N ARG A 223 -1.74 -5.17 -12.08
CA ARG A 223 -2.77 -5.44 -11.07
C ARG A 223 -2.95 -4.22 -10.18
N ILE A 224 -3.96 -4.28 -9.33
CA ILE A 224 -4.27 -3.24 -8.33
C ILE A 224 -4.05 -3.81 -6.94
N HIS A 225 -3.34 -3.06 -6.12
CA HIS A 225 -3.28 -3.21 -4.68
C HIS A 225 -4.26 -2.21 -4.09
N TYR A 226 -5.44 -2.67 -3.68
CA TYR A 226 -6.54 -1.79 -3.33
C TYR A 226 -6.46 -1.32 -1.88
N ASP A 227 -6.49 0.00 -1.69
CA ASP A 227 -6.60 0.64 -0.38
C ASP A 227 -7.96 1.32 -0.23
N PRO A 228 -8.86 0.83 0.62
CA PRO A 228 -10.18 1.43 0.80
C PRO A 228 -10.14 2.83 1.39
N SER A 229 -9.08 3.20 2.13
CA SER A 229 -8.95 4.53 2.70
C SER A 229 -8.94 5.62 1.64
N HIS A 230 -8.27 5.35 0.53
CA HIS A 230 -8.21 6.28 -0.61
C HIS A 230 -9.56 6.42 -1.33
N ALA A 231 -10.32 5.34 -1.44
CA ALA A 231 -11.67 5.40 -1.98
C ALA A 231 -12.59 6.27 -1.10
N VAL A 232 -12.50 6.10 0.21
CA VAL A 232 -13.24 6.93 1.19
C VAL A 232 -12.92 8.41 1.04
N LEU A 233 -11.64 8.77 0.87
CA LEU A 233 -11.21 10.15 0.65
C LEU A 233 -11.85 10.79 -0.58
N MET A 234 -12.07 9.98 -1.62
CA MET A 234 -12.69 10.40 -2.87
C MET A 234 -14.23 10.29 -2.87
N GLY A 235 -14.82 9.91 -1.74
CA GLY A 235 -16.27 9.69 -1.65
C GLY A 235 -16.75 8.50 -2.48
N GLN A 236 -15.88 7.53 -2.74
CA GLN A 236 -16.20 6.32 -3.49
C GLN A 236 -16.61 5.20 -2.54
N ASP A 237 -17.55 4.37 -2.98
CA ASP A 237 -18.00 3.19 -2.28
C ASP A 237 -17.29 1.93 -2.81
N THR A 238 -16.65 1.17 -1.92
CA THR A 238 -15.88 -0.02 -2.26
C THR A 238 -16.70 -1.08 -3.01
N ARG A 239 -17.92 -1.38 -2.52
CA ARG A 239 -18.78 -2.38 -3.17
C ARG A 239 -19.16 -1.95 -4.58
N SER A 240 -19.46 -0.68 -4.79
CA SER A 240 -19.73 -0.11 -6.12
C SER A 240 -18.52 -0.18 -7.04
N ILE A 241 -17.31 0.07 -6.53
CA ILE A 241 -16.06 -0.09 -7.29
C ILE A 241 -15.91 -1.54 -7.78
N PHE A 242 -16.05 -2.51 -6.88
CA PHE A 242 -15.91 -3.93 -7.23
C PHE A 242 -17.01 -4.39 -8.18
N GLN A 243 -18.25 -3.89 -8.00
CA GLN A 243 -19.34 -4.17 -8.93
C GLN A 243 -19.05 -3.66 -10.34
N VAL A 244 -18.51 -2.44 -10.47
CA VAL A 244 -18.09 -1.88 -11.78
C VAL A 244 -17.03 -2.76 -12.42
N LEU A 245 -16.01 -3.19 -11.66
CA LEU A 245 -14.97 -4.09 -12.19
C LEU A 245 -15.56 -5.42 -12.67
N LYS A 246 -16.50 -5.99 -11.92
CA LYS A 246 -17.17 -7.22 -12.29
C LYS A 246 -18.01 -7.05 -13.56
N ASP A 247 -18.84 -6.03 -13.63
CA ASP A 247 -19.74 -5.77 -14.75
C ASP A 247 -18.98 -5.49 -16.05
N GLU A 248 -17.82 -4.85 -15.95
CA GLU A 248 -16.95 -4.53 -17.10
C GLU A 248 -15.95 -5.67 -17.42
N GLY A 249 -15.95 -6.77 -16.68
CA GLY A 249 -15.07 -7.94 -16.91
C GLY A 249 -13.63 -7.74 -16.42
N TYR A 250 -13.41 -6.87 -15.45
CA TYR A 250 -12.09 -6.55 -14.88
C TYR A 250 -11.94 -6.99 -13.42
N ALA A 251 -12.79 -7.89 -12.93
CA ALA A 251 -12.76 -8.39 -11.54
C ALA A 251 -11.40 -8.98 -11.12
N PHE A 252 -10.60 -9.44 -12.07
CA PHE A 252 -9.25 -10.00 -11.87
C PHE A 252 -8.16 -8.95 -11.58
N LEU A 253 -8.46 -7.66 -11.74
CA LEU A 253 -7.43 -6.61 -11.58
C LEU A 253 -6.94 -6.49 -10.14
N VAL A 254 -7.80 -6.66 -9.14
CA VAL A 254 -7.42 -6.54 -7.74
C VAL A 254 -6.69 -7.81 -7.30
N ALA A 255 -5.48 -7.67 -6.76
CA ALA A 255 -4.62 -8.78 -6.37
C ALA A 255 -3.91 -8.58 -5.01
N GLY A 256 -4.34 -7.61 -4.22
CA GLY A 256 -3.86 -7.33 -2.88
C GLY A 256 -4.62 -6.18 -2.27
N PHE A 257 -4.53 -6.05 -0.96
CA PHE A 257 -5.22 -5.01 -0.21
C PHE A 257 -4.31 -4.39 0.85
N HIS A 258 -4.27 -3.06 0.90
CA HIS A 258 -3.88 -2.37 2.12
C HIS A 258 -5.05 -2.30 3.08
N VAL A 259 -4.77 -2.54 4.35
CA VAL A 259 -5.76 -2.46 5.43
C VAL A 259 -5.48 -1.18 6.21
N LYS A 260 -6.12 -0.13 5.74
CA LYS A 260 -6.02 1.21 6.32
C LYS A 260 -7.40 1.87 6.29
N GLY A 261 -7.82 2.43 7.39
CA GLY A 261 -9.01 3.25 7.47
C GLY A 261 -8.67 4.73 7.25
N GLN A 262 -9.71 5.55 7.10
CA GLN A 262 -9.56 6.99 6.94
C GLN A 262 -10.60 7.75 7.75
N VAL A 263 -10.20 8.86 8.36
CA VAL A 263 -11.11 9.83 8.95
C VAL A 263 -11.40 10.92 7.90
N ILE A 264 -12.67 11.26 7.73
CA ILE A 264 -13.06 12.37 6.87
C ILE A 264 -12.98 13.68 7.65
N ASP A 265 -12.11 14.58 7.21
CA ASP A 265 -12.10 15.96 7.70
C ASP A 265 -13.13 16.81 6.96
N GLY A 266 -14.22 17.14 7.65
CA GLY A 266 -15.31 17.97 7.10
C GLY A 266 -14.85 19.38 6.72
N LYS A 267 -13.85 19.95 7.40
CA LYS A 267 -13.26 21.23 7.06
C LYS A 267 -12.46 21.14 5.76
N GLY A 268 -11.64 20.08 5.62
CA GLY A 268 -10.90 19.81 4.39
C GLY A 268 -11.83 19.65 3.19
N VAL A 269 -12.90 18.84 3.32
CA VAL A 269 -13.92 18.69 2.28
C VAL A 269 -14.55 20.03 1.88
N SER A 270 -14.94 20.85 2.87
CA SER A 270 -15.60 22.13 2.62
C SER A 270 -14.67 23.17 2.03
N THR A 271 -13.38 23.12 2.34
CA THR A 271 -12.39 24.11 1.91
C THR A 271 -11.76 23.74 0.57
N TRP A 272 -11.44 22.45 0.39
CA TRP A 272 -10.61 21.98 -0.73
C TRP A 272 -11.33 21.02 -1.65
N GLY A 273 -12.56 20.61 -1.31
CA GLY A 273 -13.31 19.63 -2.09
C GLY A 273 -12.75 18.19 -1.98
N TYR A 274 -11.89 17.94 -1.02
CA TYR A 274 -11.22 16.66 -0.82
C TYR A 274 -11.34 16.16 0.62
N GLY A 275 -11.66 14.91 0.81
CA GLY A 275 -12.28 14.38 2.01
C GLY A 275 -11.37 13.95 3.13
N GLY A 276 -10.29 14.61 3.45
CA GLY A 276 -9.77 14.24 4.73
C GLY A 276 -8.29 14.22 4.97
N GLN A 277 -7.46 14.26 3.97
CA GLN A 277 -6.02 14.38 4.21
C GLN A 277 -5.47 15.78 4.00
N THR A 278 -6.33 16.75 3.76
CA THR A 278 -5.89 18.14 3.60
C THR A 278 -5.78 18.81 4.94
N VAL A 279 -4.59 19.15 5.30
CA VAL A 279 -4.28 19.94 6.49
C VAL A 279 -3.92 21.33 6.08
N GLU A 280 -4.38 22.30 6.84
CA GLU A 280 -3.87 23.63 6.69
C GLU A 280 -2.37 23.64 7.01
N ARG A 281 -1.61 24.18 6.08
CA ARG A 281 -0.16 24.22 6.18
C ARG A 281 0.25 24.98 7.43
N GLY A 282 1.02 24.35 8.28
CA GLY A 282 1.60 24.99 9.43
C GLY A 282 0.90 24.77 10.75
N ASP A 283 -0.22 24.05 10.77
CA ASP A 283 -1.05 24.08 11.95
C ASP A 283 -0.61 23.17 13.09
N TRP A 284 0.13 22.09 12.82
CA TRP A 284 0.33 21.08 13.87
C TRP A 284 1.65 20.33 13.80
N VAL A 285 2.44 20.41 14.83
CA VAL A 285 3.44 19.43 15.24
C VAL A 285 3.19 19.12 16.70
N ASP A 286 2.89 17.87 17.05
CA ASP A 286 2.63 17.41 18.43
C ASP A 286 1.54 18.17 19.19
N GLY A 287 0.53 18.68 18.49
CA GLY A 287 -0.54 19.44 19.12
C GLY A 287 -0.26 20.91 19.33
N GLU A 288 0.90 21.40 18.90
CA GLU A 288 1.29 22.79 18.96
C GLU A 288 1.38 23.41 17.56
N PRO A 289 1.03 24.71 17.40
CA PRO A 289 1.27 25.40 16.15
C PRO A 289 2.75 25.38 15.81
N ALA A 290 3.08 25.00 14.61
CA ALA A 290 4.46 24.91 14.23
C ALA A 290 5.10 26.28 14.00
N ALA A 291 6.24 26.47 14.62
CA ALA A 291 6.96 27.74 14.55
C ALA A 291 7.54 28.05 13.16
N ASP A 292 7.80 27.02 12.33
CA ASP A 292 8.32 27.16 10.97
C ASP A 292 7.65 26.16 10.02
N PRO A 293 6.87 26.61 9.03
CA PRO A 293 6.25 25.74 8.04
C PRO A 293 7.24 24.92 7.22
N ALA A 294 8.45 25.40 7.00
CA ALA A 294 9.49 24.70 6.25
C ALA A 294 10.12 23.54 7.05
N ALA A 295 10.13 23.66 8.39
CA ALA A 295 10.68 22.64 9.29
C ALA A 295 9.73 21.45 9.53
N GLN A 296 8.56 21.43 8.90
CA GLN A 296 7.46 20.52 9.26
C GLN A 296 7.30 19.32 8.35
N GLY A 297 8.27 19.01 7.55
CA GLY A 297 8.13 17.95 6.55
C GLY A 297 7.13 18.28 5.45
N ASN A 298 6.84 17.33 4.59
CA ASN A 298 5.85 17.49 3.54
C ASN A 298 4.42 17.53 4.12
N ALA A 299 3.45 17.99 3.35
CA ALA A 299 2.07 18.12 3.81
C ALA A 299 1.43 16.77 4.17
N TRP A 300 1.90 15.68 3.56
CA TRP A 300 1.49 14.31 3.87
C TRP A 300 1.84 13.91 5.32
N GLN A 301 3.05 14.19 5.75
CA GLN A 301 3.47 13.93 7.14
C GLN A 301 2.62 14.71 8.15
N LYS A 302 2.18 15.92 7.80
CA LYS A 302 1.26 16.72 8.63
C LYS A 302 -0.14 16.13 8.69
N GLN A 303 -0.62 15.59 7.58
CA GLN A 303 -1.94 14.97 7.50
C GLN A 303 -2.06 13.75 8.38
N THR A 304 -1.04 12.90 8.37
CA THR A 304 -1.00 11.73 9.24
C THR A 304 -1.05 12.16 10.70
N ALA A 305 -0.31 13.21 11.06
CA ALA A 305 -0.34 13.78 12.41
C ALA A 305 -1.73 14.29 12.80
N LEU A 306 -2.48 14.93 11.90
CA LEU A 306 -3.84 15.41 12.17
C LEU A 306 -4.87 14.30 12.28
N CYS A 307 -4.82 13.30 11.40
CA CYS A 307 -5.69 12.13 11.50
C CYS A 307 -5.53 11.43 12.86
N GLU A 308 -4.34 11.43 13.42
CA GLU A 308 -4.09 10.91 14.76
C GLU A 308 -4.55 11.85 15.88
N HIS A 309 -4.53 13.15 15.65
CA HIS A 309 -4.95 14.15 16.64
C HIS A 309 -6.46 14.23 16.84
N GLU A 310 -7.21 14.05 15.77
CA GLU A 310 -8.67 14.02 15.82
C GLU A 310 -9.22 12.74 16.46
N LEU A 311 -8.39 11.71 16.54
CA LEU A 311 -8.72 10.52 17.32
C LEU A 311 -8.52 10.84 18.80
N PRO A 312 -9.53 10.63 19.68
CA PRO A 312 -9.38 10.84 21.12
C PRO A 312 -8.11 10.18 21.64
N GLY A 313 -7.45 10.77 22.63
CA GLY A 313 -6.15 10.33 23.15
C GLY A 313 -6.05 8.84 23.54
N THR A 314 -7.17 8.17 23.70
CA THR A 314 -7.29 6.70 23.83
C THR A 314 -7.01 5.96 22.53
N ALA A 315 -7.13 6.58 21.38
CA ALA A 315 -6.92 5.94 20.08
C ALA A 315 -5.46 5.56 19.83
N ARG A 316 -4.51 6.22 20.48
CA ARG A 316 -3.09 5.87 20.40
C ARG A 316 -2.77 4.49 20.96
N HIS A 317 -3.61 3.97 21.84
CA HIS A 317 -3.42 2.70 22.54
C HIS A 317 -4.50 1.67 22.21
N ASP A 318 -5.49 2.06 21.42
CA ASP A 318 -6.56 1.18 20.98
C ASP A 318 -6.42 0.89 19.48
N PRO A 319 -5.89 -0.28 19.10
CA PRO A 319 -5.74 -0.65 17.70
C PRO A 319 -7.07 -0.67 16.95
N LEU A 320 -8.18 -0.92 17.65
CA LEU A 320 -9.51 -0.89 17.05
C LEU A 320 -9.96 0.54 16.73
N ALA A 321 -9.52 1.54 17.47
CA ALA A 321 -9.85 2.93 17.15
C ALA A 321 -9.26 3.35 15.80
N TYR A 322 -8.13 2.79 15.42
CA TYR A 322 -7.53 2.99 14.08
C TYR A 322 -8.39 2.45 12.95
N LEU A 323 -9.11 1.36 13.19
CA LEU A 323 -9.92 0.67 12.20
C LEU A 323 -11.43 0.95 12.37
N GLN A 324 -11.93 1.07 13.60
CA GLN A 324 -13.35 1.26 13.90
C GLN A 324 -13.85 2.68 13.72
N ASN A 325 -13.02 3.68 14.03
CA ASN A 325 -13.37 5.10 13.79
C ASN A 325 -13.20 5.49 12.31
N ARG A 326 -13.16 4.52 11.42
CA ARG A 326 -12.99 4.71 9.98
C ARG A 326 -14.32 4.51 9.27
N THR A 327 -14.45 5.15 8.14
CA THR A 327 -15.64 5.03 7.29
C THR A 327 -15.62 3.76 6.43
N VAL A 328 -14.77 2.80 6.75
CA VAL A 328 -14.70 1.50 6.10
C VAL A 328 -15.42 0.45 6.94
N ASP A 329 -16.48 -0.15 6.40
CA ASP A 329 -17.05 -1.38 6.94
C ASP A 329 -16.20 -2.57 6.48
N TRP A 330 -15.29 -3.00 7.34
CA TRP A 330 -14.31 -4.05 7.00
C TRP A 330 -14.95 -5.40 6.73
N LEU A 331 -16.08 -5.73 7.37
CA LEU A 331 -16.79 -6.98 7.09
C LEU A 331 -17.44 -6.95 5.71
N ASP A 332 -18.15 -5.87 5.40
CA ASP A 332 -18.76 -5.69 4.07
C ASP A 332 -17.69 -5.57 2.97
N HIS A 333 -16.57 -4.88 3.25
CA HIS A 333 -15.45 -4.80 2.33
C HIS A 333 -14.91 -6.20 1.96
N GLN A 334 -14.61 -7.04 2.94
CA GLN A 334 -14.08 -8.38 2.71
C GLN A 334 -15.10 -9.30 2.05
N LEU A 335 -16.37 -9.18 2.42
CA LEU A 335 -17.45 -9.93 1.79
C LEU A 335 -17.66 -9.50 0.33
N ALA A 336 -17.68 -8.19 0.05
CA ALA A 336 -17.77 -7.65 -1.31
C ALA A 336 -16.60 -8.09 -2.19
N ALA A 337 -15.38 -8.11 -1.65
CA ALA A 337 -14.22 -8.59 -2.37
C ALA A 337 -14.40 -10.05 -2.84
N ARG A 338 -14.87 -10.93 -1.94
CA ARG A 338 -15.10 -12.35 -2.25
C ARG A 338 -16.28 -12.58 -3.22
N GLU A 339 -17.32 -11.74 -3.15
CA GLU A 339 -18.52 -11.85 -3.99
C GLU A 339 -18.31 -11.29 -5.42
N LEU A 340 -17.47 -10.29 -5.57
CA LEU A 340 -17.42 -9.46 -6.75
C LEU A 340 -16.10 -9.53 -7.53
N LEU A 341 -15.01 -9.98 -6.89
CA LEU A 341 -13.69 -10.06 -7.51
C LEU A 341 -13.29 -11.52 -7.79
N ASP A 342 -12.42 -11.70 -8.77
CA ASP A 342 -11.82 -12.99 -9.10
C ASP A 342 -10.53 -13.16 -8.30
N LEU A 343 -10.66 -13.36 -6.98
CA LEU A 343 -9.52 -13.46 -6.07
C LEU A 343 -8.92 -14.86 -6.03
N ASP A 344 -7.62 -14.93 -6.06
CA ASP A 344 -6.85 -16.05 -5.54
C ASP A 344 -6.67 -15.83 -4.02
N VAL A 345 -7.66 -16.28 -3.23
CA VAL A 345 -7.78 -15.94 -1.81
C VAL A 345 -6.50 -16.27 -1.04
N ALA A 346 -5.91 -17.44 -1.29
CA ALA A 346 -4.71 -17.88 -0.59
C ALA A 346 -3.46 -17.05 -0.92
N ASN A 347 -3.44 -16.38 -2.07
CA ASN A 347 -2.31 -15.58 -2.55
C ASN A 347 -2.62 -14.07 -2.63
N THR A 348 -3.78 -13.65 -2.11
CA THR A 348 -4.17 -12.24 -2.05
C THR A 348 -3.88 -11.68 -0.65
N PRO A 349 -2.82 -10.90 -0.45
CA PRO A 349 -2.45 -10.43 0.89
C PRO A 349 -3.34 -9.27 1.37
N LEU A 350 -3.62 -9.27 2.66
CA LEU A 350 -4.20 -8.17 3.43
C LEU A 350 -3.06 -7.51 4.22
N ILE A 351 -2.55 -6.40 3.76
CA ILE A 351 -1.39 -5.74 4.36
C ILE A 351 -1.83 -4.58 5.26
N VAL A 352 -1.65 -4.74 6.55
CA VAL A 352 -1.88 -3.66 7.52
C VAL A 352 -0.87 -2.54 7.26
N GLU A 353 -1.41 -1.37 6.99
CA GLU A 353 -0.64 -0.15 6.77
C GLU A 353 -1.07 0.89 7.81
N HIS A 354 -0.11 1.29 8.64
CA HIS A 354 -0.28 2.42 9.55
C HIS A 354 0.69 3.51 9.15
N GLU A 355 0.17 4.71 8.98
CA GLU A 355 0.97 5.88 8.70
C GLU A 355 1.08 6.72 9.96
N TYR A 356 2.32 7.01 10.36
CA TYR A 356 2.61 7.85 11.51
C TYR A 356 3.42 9.07 11.05
N GLY A 357 3.13 10.23 11.61
CA GLY A 357 3.91 11.43 11.33
C GLY A 357 5.35 11.31 11.85
N PRO A 358 6.33 11.98 11.21
CA PRO A 358 7.75 11.89 11.55
C PRO A 358 8.10 12.34 12.97
N ALA A 359 7.26 13.15 13.61
CA ALA A 359 7.42 13.56 15.00
C ALA A 359 7.08 12.44 16.01
N ARG A 360 6.72 11.24 15.56
CA ARG A 360 6.18 10.18 16.40
C ARG A 360 6.89 8.87 16.19
N VAL A 361 8.21 8.88 16.31
CA VAL A 361 8.97 7.65 16.48
C VAL A 361 8.36 6.92 17.66
N GLN A 362 7.70 5.81 17.37
CA GLN A 362 7.11 4.94 18.37
C GLN A 362 8.16 3.91 18.71
N GLU A 363 8.42 3.73 20.00
CA GLU A 363 9.21 2.61 20.44
C GLU A 363 8.45 1.29 20.19
N LYS A 364 9.19 0.20 20.03
CA LYS A 364 8.63 -1.14 19.75
C LYS A 364 7.49 -1.50 20.71
N GLU A 365 7.65 -1.17 21.98
CA GLU A 365 6.68 -1.45 23.04
C GLU A 365 5.35 -0.71 22.85
N ALA A 366 5.40 0.45 22.22
CA ALA A 366 4.19 1.23 21.87
C ALA A 366 3.52 0.74 20.58
N LEU A 367 4.32 0.34 19.58
CA LEU A 367 3.82 -0.18 18.30
C LEU A 367 3.19 -1.56 18.42
N LEU A 368 3.79 -2.44 19.22
CA LEU A 368 3.41 -3.85 19.33
C LEU A 368 1.92 -4.05 19.62
N PRO A 369 1.30 -3.44 20.64
CA PRO A 369 -0.13 -3.65 20.92
C PRO A 369 -1.03 -3.09 19.82
N ILE A 370 -0.64 -2.00 19.18
CA ILE A 370 -1.42 -1.36 18.12
C ILE A 370 -1.45 -2.23 16.86
N LEU A 371 -0.28 -2.62 16.37
CA LEU A 371 -0.16 -3.44 15.17
C LEU A 371 -0.71 -4.85 15.39
N LYS A 372 -0.43 -5.47 16.54
CA LYS A 372 -0.97 -6.79 16.90
C LYS A 372 -2.51 -6.78 16.95
N GLY A 373 -3.09 -5.72 17.50
CA GLY A 373 -4.53 -5.54 17.51
C GLY A 373 -5.11 -5.35 16.10
N SER A 374 -4.43 -4.63 15.23
CA SER A 374 -4.84 -4.43 13.84
C SER A 374 -4.76 -5.73 13.03
N ILE A 375 -3.68 -6.51 13.18
CA ILE A 375 -3.56 -7.84 12.57
C ILE A 375 -4.70 -8.76 13.04
N ALA A 376 -4.91 -8.86 14.35
CA ALA A 376 -5.97 -9.70 14.92
C ALA A 376 -7.38 -9.26 14.49
N PHE A 377 -7.63 -7.95 14.35
CA PHE A 377 -8.89 -7.43 13.84
C PHE A 377 -9.09 -7.80 12.37
N THR A 378 -8.08 -7.56 11.53
CA THR A 378 -8.12 -7.86 10.10
C THR A 378 -8.40 -9.34 9.87
N ARG A 379 -7.69 -10.22 10.58
CA ARG A 379 -7.89 -11.67 10.51
C ARG A 379 -9.32 -12.06 10.87
N ARG A 380 -9.88 -11.53 11.96
CA ARG A 380 -11.28 -11.81 12.35
C ARG A 380 -12.29 -11.33 11.32
N MET A 381 -12.07 -10.20 10.67
CA MET A 381 -12.97 -9.70 9.62
C MET A 381 -12.91 -10.58 8.37
N ASP A 382 -11.72 -11.02 7.98
CA ASP A 382 -11.54 -11.93 6.86
C ASP A 382 -12.13 -13.32 7.13
N GLU A 383 -11.89 -13.89 8.31
CA GLU A 383 -12.48 -15.17 8.74
C GLU A 383 -14.00 -15.11 8.76
N ALA A 384 -14.58 -14.03 9.29
CA ALA A 384 -16.04 -13.85 9.31
C ALA A 384 -16.61 -13.77 7.89
N ALA A 385 -15.98 -12.97 7.00
CA ALA A 385 -16.40 -12.85 5.62
C ALA A 385 -16.24 -14.16 4.84
N GLY A 386 -15.11 -14.87 5.02
CA GLY A 386 -14.86 -16.17 4.40
C GLY A 386 -15.88 -17.23 4.80
N CYS A 387 -16.20 -17.30 6.09
CA CYS A 387 -17.26 -18.19 6.59
C CYS A 387 -18.64 -17.82 6.03
N MET A 388 -18.99 -16.54 6.00
CA MET A 388 -20.27 -16.09 5.44
C MET A 388 -20.37 -16.41 3.94
N PHE A 389 -19.31 -16.14 3.19
CA PHE A 389 -19.26 -16.43 1.76
C PHE A 389 -19.39 -17.93 1.46
N ALA A 390 -18.68 -18.77 2.20
CA ALA A 390 -18.77 -20.22 2.06
C ALA A 390 -20.17 -20.74 2.39
N LEU A 391 -20.81 -20.24 3.46
CA LEU A 391 -22.19 -20.61 3.81
C LEU A 391 -23.19 -20.22 2.71
N GLN A 392 -23.05 -19.05 2.11
CA GLN A 392 -23.93 -18.62 1.02
C GLN A 392 -23.83 -19.51 -0.21
N ASN A 393 -22.62 -19.95 -0.54
CA ASN A 393 -22.37 -20.72 -1.76
C ASN A 393 -22.51 -22.24 -1.59
N ASP A 394 -22.22 -22.78 -0.40
CA ASP A 394 -22.26 -24.23 -0.16
C ASP A 394 -23.59 -24.75 0.43
N VAL A 395 -24.31 -23.90 1.18
CA VAL A 395 -25.54 -24.30 1.89
C VAL A 395 -26.79 -23.91 1.13
N LEU A 396 -26.76 -22.90 0.29
CA LEU A 396 -27.88 -22.46 -0.56
C LEU A 396 -27.52 -22.74 -2.04
N PRO A 397 -27.83 -23.95 -2.56
CA PRO A 397 -27.75 -24.15 -4.00
C PRO A 397 -28.65 -23.12 -4.68
N ALA A 398 -28.11 -22.41 -5.67
CA ALA A 398 -28.81 -21.40 -6.42
C ALA A 398 -30.27 -21.87 -6.70
N GLN A 399 -31.23 -21.30 -6.03
CA GLN A 399 -32.61 -21.40 -6.46
C GLN A 399 -32.66 -20.56 -7.75
N ASN A 400 -32.76 -21.28 -8.87
CA ASN A 400 -33.06 -20.66 -10.16
C ASN A 400 -34.37 -19.89 -9.95
N ILE A 401 -34.29 -18.57 -9.84
CA ILE A 401 -35.41 -17.64 -9.92
C ILE A 401 -35.44 -17.10 -11.35
#